data_5852c5c10209ea866d03b868c3b687e3
#
_entry.id   5852c5c10209ea866d03b868c3b687e3
#
_cell.length_a   1.000
_cell.length_b   1.000
_cell.length_c   1.000
_cell.angle_alpha   90.00
_cell.angle_beta   90.00
_cell.angle_gamma   90.00
#
_symmetry.space_group_name_H-M   'P 1'
#
loop_
_entity.id
_entity.type
_entity.pdbx_description
1 polymer ?
#
loop_
_entity_poly.entity_id
_entity_poly.type
_entity_poly.pdbx_seq_one_letter_code
_entity_poly.pdbx_strand_id
1 'polypeptide(L)'
;MAYQRKLGRTADQRKALLRGLVTDLIWYGRIETTEAKAKEVRRIADRMITLAVKECENTVSTTKETHNEKGQLVTLEVTNDAPSKLHARRLMMAYLYDLQEQKKQDESKADYKERTKDNKHPVVEKLFREIGPKYKARNAEKNCSGGYTRIYKLGPRRGDAAEMVVLELI
;
A
#
# COMPACT_ATOMS: atom_id res chain seq x y z
N MET A 1 26.25 6.26 15.64
CA MET A 1 25.48 4.99 15.51
C MET A 1 24.74 4.97 14.19
N ALA A 2 24.71 3.83 13.49
CA ALA A 2 23.96 3.73 12.23
C ALA A 2 22.46 3.88 12.53
N TYR A 3 21.83 4.87 11.94
CA TYR A 3 20.38 5.15 12.11
C TYR A 3 19.48 4.03 11.58
N GLN A 4 20.01 3.17 10.70
CA GLN A 4 19.29 2.05 10.09
C GLN A 4 20.01 0.72 10.32
N ARG A 5 19.26 -0.32 10.66
CA ARG A 5 19.81 -1.67 10.86
C ARG A 5 20.20 -2.28 9.52
N LYS A 6 21.39 -2.87 9.45
CA LYS A 6 21.87 -3.59 8.23
C LYS A 6 21.14 -4.91 8.00
N LEU A 7 20.59 -5.56 9.03
CA LEU A 7 19.87 -6.84 8.99
C LEU A 7 20.72 -8.00 8.43
N GLY A 8 22.05 -7.93 8.57
CA GLY A 8 22.98 -8.94 8.06
C GLY A 8 22.99 -9.05 6.52
N ARG A 9 22.66 -7.99 5.79
CA ARG A 9 22.48 -7.99 4.34
C ARG A 9 23.22 -6.84 3.66
N THR A 10 23.53 -7.01 2.37
CA THR A 10 23.98 -5.91 1.51
C THR A 10 22.86 -4.87 1.34
N ALA A 11 23.20 -3.67 0.89
CA ALA A 11 22.23 -2.59 0.73
C ALA A 11 21.04 -2.98 -0.18
N ASP A 12 21.32 -3.64 -1.30
CA ASP A 12 20.31 -4.06 -2.28
C ASP A 12 19.42 -5.17 -1.72
N GLN A 13 20.01 -6.19 -1.12
CA GLN A 13 19.26 -7.28 -0.47
C GLN A 13 18.38 -6.75 0.69
N ARG A 14 18.91 -5.80 1.47
CA ARG A 14 18.15 -5.16 2.54
C ARG A 14 16.95 -4.38 1.97
N LYS A 15 17.17 -3.60 0.91
CA LYS A 15 16.10 -2.84 0.23
C LYS A 15 15.03 -3.78 -0.31
N ALA A 16 15.40 -4.84 -0.99
CA ALA A 16 14.47 -5.84 -1.52
C ALA A 16 13.65 -6.52 -0.40
N LEU A 17 14.30 -6.95 0.69
CA LEU A 17 13.62 -7.52 1.85
C LEU A 17 12.57 -6.58 2.45
N LEU A 18 12.94 -5.32 2.69
CA LEU A 18 12.03 -4.35 3.29
C LEU A 18 10.88 -3.99 2.36
N ARG A 19 11.13 -3.89 1.04
CA ARG A 19 10.07 -3.67 0.05
C ARG A 19 9.05 -4.80 0.06
N GLY A 20 9.50 -6.07 0.04
CA GLY A 20 8.61 -7.23 0.12
C GLY A 20 7.75 -7.19 1.39
N LEU A 21 8.38 -7.07 2.56
CA LEU A 21 7.66 -7.06 3.84
C LEU A 21 6.66 -5.90 3.97
N VAL A 22 6.99 -4.70 3.45
CA VAL A 22 6.05 -3.57 3.44
C VAL A 22 4.87 -3.83 2.51
N THR A 23 5.14 -4.39 1.32
CA THR A 23 4.10 -4.76 0.37
C THR A 23 3.14 -5.80 0.96
N ASP A 24 3.69 -6.85 1.59
CA ASP A 24 2.91 -7.90 2.26
C ASP A 24 2.07 -7.33 3.42
N LEU A 25 2.64 -6.43 4.23
CA LEU A 25 1.91 -5.78 5.31
C LEU A 25 0.71 -4.97 4.81
N ILE A 26 0.89 -4.20 3.74
CA ILE A 26 -0.19 -3.41 3.15
C ILE A 26 -1.25 -4.33 2.53
N TRP A 27 -0.82 -5.39 1.87
CA TRP A 27 -1.71 -6.31 1.18
C TRP A 27 -2.53 -7.19 2.12
N TYR A 28 -1.87 -7.84 3.08
CA TYR A 28 -2.51 -8.79 4.00
C TYR A 28 -3.00 -8.14 5.30
N GLY A 29 -2.56 -6.91 5.62
CA GLY A 29 -2.90 -6.21 6.86
C GLY A 29 -2.07 -6.64 8.06
N ARG A 30 -1.44 -7.83 8.04
CA ARG A 30 -0.57 -8.36 9.10
C ARG A 30 0.53 -9.24 8.53
N ILE A 31 1.68 -9.24 9.18
CA ILE A 31 2.81 -10.12 8.86
C ILE A 31 3.46 -10.64 10.15
N GLU A 32 3.98 -11.85 10.09
CA GLU A 32 4.81 -12.43 11.14
C GLU A 32 6.28 -12.34 10.73
N THR A 33 7.12 -11.78 11.61
CA THR A 33 8.55 -11.59 11.31
C THR A 33 9.35 -11.39 12.59
N THR A 34 10.66 -11.22 12.48
CA THR A 34 11.50 -10.89 13.65
C THR A 34 11.34 -9.42 14.07
N GLU A 35 11.49 -9.15 15.36
CA GLU A 35 11.34 -7.78 15.93
C GLU A 35 12.23 -6.75 15.24
N ALA A 36 13.46 -7.14 14.88
CA ALA A 36 14.40 -6.26 14.19
C ALA A 36 13.88 -5.81 12.81
N LYS A 37 13.29 -6.73 12.03
CA LYS A 37 12.68 -6.43 10.73
C LYS A 37 11.40 -5.61 10.88
N ALA A 38 10.53 -5.98 11.84
CA ALA A 38 9.28 -5.28 12.10
C ALA A 38 9.50 -3.80 12.43
N LYS A 39 10.51 -3.47 13.24
CA LYS A 39 10.86 -2.09 13.59
C LYS A 39 11.28 -1.25 12.37
N GLU A 40 11.99 -1.84 11.41
CA GLU A 40 12.36 -1.14 10.16
C GLU A 40 11.16 -1.01 9.21
N VAL A 41 10.37 -2.08 9.05
CA VAL A 41 9.17 -2.12 8.19
C VAL A 41 8.13 -1.09 8.66
N ARG A 42 7.87 -1.01 9.96
CA ARG A 42 6.93 -0.06 10.58
C ARG A 42 7.15 1.37 10.09
N ARG A 43 8.39 1.85 10.13
CA ARG A 43 8.73 3.24 9.76
C ARG A 43 8.41 3.55 8.30
N ILE A 44 8.64 2.58 7.43
CA ILE A 44 8.39 2.73 6.00
C ILE A 44 6.89 2.65 5.71
N ALA A 45 6.20 1.67 6.31
CA ALA A 45 4.76 1.50 6.18
C ALA A 45 4.00 2.73 6.68
N ASP A 46 4.31 3.23 7.88
CA ASP A 46 3.69 4.43 8.45
C ASP A 46 3.86 5.64 7.53
N ARG A 47 5.02 5.79 6.87
CA ARG A 47 5.26 6.86 5.89
C ARG A 47 4.37 6.72 4.65
N MET A 48 4.23 5.50 4.10
CA MET A 48 3.38 5.23 2.93
C MET A 48 1.90 5.49 3.25
N ILE A 49 1.44 5.03 4.40
CA ILE A 49 0.08 5.25 4.86
C ILE A 49 -0.18 6.75 5.10
N THR A 50 0.76 7.48 5.69
CA THR A 50 0.63 8.94 5.87
C THR A 50 0.45 9.67 4.54
N LEU A 51 1.20 9.29 3.50
CA LEU A 51 1.02 9.86 2.16
C LEU A 51 -0.37 9.52 1.59
N ALA A 52 -0.84 8.29 1.74
CA ALA A 52 -2.17 7.89 1.30
C ALA A 52 -3.27 8.66 2.03
N VAL A 53 -3.18 8.80 3.36
CA VAL A 53 -4.15 9.54 4.19
C VAL A 53 -4.24 11.02 3.79
N LYS A 54 -3.11 11.64 3.49
CA LYS A 54 -3.09 13.06 3.08
C LYS A 54 -3.72 13.31 1.72
N GLU A 55 -3.51 12.40 0.78
CA GLU A 55 -3.79 12.62 -0.63
C GLU A 55 -4.99 11.82 -1.16
N CYS A 56 -5.65 10.96 -0.36
CA CYS A 56 -6.72 10.07 -0.84
C CYS A 56 -7.88 10.81 -1.53
N GLU A 57 -8.26 11.98 -1.06
CA GLU A 57 -9.38 12.77 -1.60
C GLU A 57 -8.93 13.90 -2.56
N ASN A 58 -7.62 14.08 -2.74
CA ASN A 58 -7.10 15.17 -3.56
C ASN A 58 -7.21 14.85 -5.05
N THR A 59 -8.35 15.19 -5.64
CA THR A 59 -8.70 14.92 -7.04
C THR A 59 -9.15 16.20 -7.74
N VAL A 60 -8.99 16.25 -9.06
CA VAL A 60 -9.42 17.35 -9.92
C VAL A 60 -10.37 16.80 -10.99
N SER A 61 -11.56 17.38 -11.11
CA SER A 61 -12.49 17.05 -12.18
C SER A 61 -12.09 17.80 -13.45
N THR A 62 -11.96 17.07 -14.56
CA THR A 62 -11.64 17.60 -15.87
C THR A 62 -12.62 17.06 -16.90
N THR A 63 -13.00 17.89 -17.86
CA THR A 63 -13.80 17.47 -19.01
C THR A 63 -12.89 16.98 -20.11
N LYS A 64 -13.18 15.83 -20.68
CA LYS A 64 -12.45 15.24 -21.80
C LYS A 64 -13.42 15.03 -22.96
N GLU A 65 -13.09 15.60 -24.10
CA GLU A 65 -13.81 15.38 -25.34
C GLU A 65 -13.28 14.10 -26.03
N THR A 66 -14.17 13.18 -26.33
CA THR A 66 -13.88 11.93 -27.04
C THR A 66 -14.92 11.70 -28.12
N HIS A 67 -14.51 11.01 -29.18
CA HIS A 67 -15.47 10.58 -30.23
C HIS A 67 -15.99 9.18 -29.86
N ASN A 68 -17.30 8.99 -29.92
CA ASN A 68 -17.91 7.68 -29.78
C ASN A 68 -17.72 6.87 -31.09
N GLU A 69 -18.13 5.60 -31.09
CA GLU A 69 -18.05 4.70 -32.24
C GLU A 69 -18.79 5.23 -33.50
N LYS A 70 -19.72 6.16 -33.32
CA LYS A 70 -20.50 6.82 -34.38
C LYS A 70 -19.87 8.15 -34.85
N GLY A 71 -18.66 8.48 -34.39
CA GLY A 71 -17.98 9.72 -34.75
C GLY A 71 -18.54 11.00 -34.12
N GLN A 72 -19.49 10.90 -33.18
CA GLN A 72 -20.07 12.06 -32.48
C GLN A 72 -19.17 12.47 -31.31
N LEU A 73 -19.04 13.77 -31.11
CA LEU A 73 -18.28 14.35 -30.00
C LEU A 73 -19.07 14.15 -28.70
N VAL A 74 -18.47 13.45 -27.75
CA VAL A 74 -19.05 13.22 -26.42
C VAL A 74 -18.11 13.82 -25.38
N THR A 75 -18.66 14.65 -24.50
CA THR A 75 -17.93 15.24 -23.38
C THR A 75 -18.07 14.33 -22.17
N LEU A 76 -16.96 13.80 -21.68
CA LEU A 76 -16.91 12.96 -20.50
C LEU A 76 -16.30 13.76 -19.34
N GLU A 77 -16.96 13.73 -18.18
CA GLU A 77 -16.37 14.21 -16.94
C GLU A 77 -15.50 13.12 -16.36
N VAL A 78 -14.20 13.41 -16.22
CA VAL A 78 -13.21 12.48 -15.69
C VAL A 78 -12.57 13.07 -14.46
N THR A 79 -12.56 12.30 -13.38
CA THR A 79 -11.88 12.67 -12.14
C THR A 79 -10.44 12.19 -12.19
N ASN A 80 -9.49 13.10 -12.24
CA ASN A 80 -8.06 12.82 -12.25
C ASN A 80 -7.44 13.06 -10.88
N ASP A 81 -6.32 12.39 -10.61
CA ASP A 81 -5.51 12.69 -9.43
C ASP A 81 -4.91 14.10 -9.54
N ALA A 82 -5.00 14.89 -8.48
CA ALA A 82 -4.29 16.17 -8.38
C ALA A 82 -2.76 15.96 -8.46
N PRO A 83 -1.96 16.97 -8.82
CA PRO A 83 -0.51 16.82 -8.99
C PRO A 83 0.20 16.23 -7.78
N SER A 84 -0.19 16.61 -6.54
CA SER A 84 0.37 16.06 -5.30
C SER A 84 0.00 14.60 -5.08
N LYS A 85 -1.25 14.21 -5.35
CA LYS A 85 -1.70 12.80 -5.28
C LYS A 85 -1.00 11.95 -6.34
N LEU A 86 -0.86 12.46 -7.56
CA LEU A 86 -0.11 11.79 -8.62
C LEU A 86 1.36 11.56 -8.23
N HIS A 87 1.99 12.57 -7.59
CA HIS A 87 3.35 12.43 -7.07
C HIS A 87 3.42 11.35 -5.97
N ALA A 88 2.52 11.36 -5.00
CA ALA A 88 2.44 10.33 -3.96
C ALA A 88 2.25 8.93 -4.56
N ARG A 89 1.36 8.78 -5.55
CA ARG A 89 1.15 7.52 -6.28
C ARG A 89 2.42 7.03 -6.94
N ARG A 90 3.16 7.89 -7.63
CA ARG A 90 4.44 7.55 -8.28
C ARG A 90 5.50 7.10 -7.27
N LEU A 91 5.60 7.75 -6.10
CA LEU A 91 6.50 7.34 -5.02
C LEU A 91 6.16 5.94 -4.48
N MET A 92 4.87 5.64 -4.31
CA MET A 92 4.41 4.32 -3.86
C MET A 92 4.70 3.24 -4.90
N MET A 93 4.40 3.49 -6.19
CA MET A 93 4.71 2.56 -7.28
C MET A 93 6.21 2.29 -7.42
N ALA A 94 7.06 3.30 -7.22
CA ALA A 94 8.51 3.12 -7.25
C ALA A 94 9.05 2.26 -6.10
N TYR A 95 8.32 2.20 -4.98
CA TYR A 95 8.77 1.46 -3.80
C TYR A 95 8.09 0.10 -3.63
N LEU A 96 6.77 0.00 -3.77
CA LEU A 96 6.01 -1.24 -3.56
C LEU A 96 6.15 -2.20 -4.74
N TYR A 97 5.96 -3.49 -4.47
CA TYR A 97 5.82 -4.50 -5.52
C TYR A 97 4.37 -4.61 -5.94
N ASP A 98 4.14 -4.93 -7.21
CA ASP A 98 2.81 -5.23 -7.72
C ASP A 98 2.44 -6.68 -7.37
N LEU A 99 1.49 -6.83 -6.45
CA LEU A 99 0.84 -8.10 -6.18
C LEU A 99 -0.49 -8.10 -6.92
N GLN A 100 -0.70 -9.11 -7.76
CA GLN A 100 -1.97 -9.26 -8.45
C GLN A 100 -2.99 -9.90 -7.51
N GLU A 101 -4.24 -9.48 -7.66
CA GLU A 101 -5.36 -10.10 -6.97
C GLU A 101 -5.46 -11.58 -7.35
N GLN A 102 -5.75 -12.42 -6.38
CA GLN A 102 -5.97 -13.83 -6.65
C GLN A 102 -7.31 -14.06 -7.33
N LYS A 103 -7.35 -15.04 -8.24
CA LYS A 103 -8.58 -15.50 -8.85
C LYS A 103 -9.48 -16.17 -7.81
N LYS A 104 -10.76 -15.80 -7.75
CA LYS A 104 -11.73 -16.44 -6.87
C LYS A 104 -12.02 -17.89 -7.36
N GLN A 105 -12.43 -18.77 -6.45
CA GLN A 105 -12.63 -20.19 -6.76
C GLN A 105 -13.69 -20.41 -7.87
N ASP A 106 -14.76 -19.62 -7.88
CA ASP A 106 -15.88 -19.74 -8.82
C ASP A 106 -15.81 -18.73 -9.98
N GLU A 107 -14.70 -18.00 -10.13
CA GLU A 107 -14.53 -16.98 -11.15
C GLU A 107 -13.99 -17.57 -12.45
N SER A 108 -14.60 -17.24 -13.60
CA SER A 108 -14.05 -17.63 -14.90
C SER A 108 -12.74 -16.84 -15.19
N LYS A 109 -11.95 -17.31 -16.14
CA LYS A 109 -10.74 -16.61 -16.57
C LYS A 109 -11.05 -15.27 -17.26
N ALA A 110 -12.19 -15.20 -17.93
CA ALA A 110 -12.66 -13.98 -18.60
C ALA A 110 -13.09 -12.93 -17.56
N ASP A 111 -13.90 -13.30 -16.58
CA ASP A 111 -14.40 -12.43 -15.51
C ASP A 111 -13.25 -11.89 -14.65
N TYR A 112 -12.27 -12.75 -14.31
CA TYR A 112 -11.06 -12.33 -13.63
C TYR A 112 -10.30 -11.25 -14.41
N LYS A 113 -10.12 -11.45 -15.73
CA LYS A 113 -9.43 -10.50 -16.59
C LYS A 113 -10.19 -9.18 -16.72
N GLU A 114 -11.52 -9.23 -16.79
CA GLU A 114 -12.37 -8.05 -16.85
C GLU A 114 -12.32 -7.27 -15.53
N ARG A 115 -12.45 -7.94 -14.39
CA ARG A 115 -12.38 -7.33 -13.05
C ARG A 115 -11.02 -6.67 -12.77
N THR A 116 -9.92 -7.26 -13.23
CA THR A 116 -8.57 -6.76 -12.95
C THR A 116 -8.05 -5.79 -14.02
N LYS A 117 -8.77 -5.58 -15.13
CA LYS A 117 -8.35 -4.79 -16.27
C LYS A 117 -7.98 -3.35 -15.91
N ASP A 118 -8.77 -2.74 -15.04
CA ASP A 118 -8.61 -1.33 -14.67
C ASP A 118 -7.68 -1.13 -13.46
N ASN A 119 -7.27 -2.22 -12.81
CA ASN A 119 -6.46 -2.19 -11.60
C ASN A 119 -5.01 -2.64 -11.86
N LYS A 120 -4.23 -1.76 -12.48
CA LYS A 120 -2.83 -2.07 -12.86
C LYS A 120 -1.89 -2.21 -11.64
N HIS A 121 -2.18 -1.51 -10.54
CA HIS A 121 -1.36 -1.47 -9.34
C HIS A 121 -2.21 -1.73 -8.07
N PRO A 122 -2.65 -2.97 -7.82
CA PRO A 122 -3.64 -3.28 -6.79
C PRO A 122 -3.24 -2.85 -5.39
N VAL A 123 -1.96 -2.98 -5.02
CA VAL A 123 -1.46 -2.57 -3.69
C VAL A 123 -1.56 -1.06 -3.49
N VAL A 124 -1.25 -0.28 -4.51
CA VAL A 124 -1.35 1.18 -4.47
C VAL A 124 -2.80 1.63 -4.45
N GLU A 125 -3.66 1.00 -5.26
CA GLU A 125 -5.09 1.28 -5.23
C GLU A 125 -5.71 0.96 -3.87
N LYS A 126 -5.33 -0.15 -3.24
CA LYS A 126 -5.76 -0.49 -1.88
C LYS A 126 -5.37 0.58 -0.86
N LEU A 127 -4.17 1.15 -0.97
CA LEU A 127 -3.74 2.26 -0.12
C LEU A 127 -4.63 3.49 -0.27
N PHE A 128 -5.00 3.89 -1.49
CA PHE A 128 -5.80 5.10 -1.72
C PHE A 128 -7.30 4.90 -1.53
N ARG A 129 -7.84 3.71 -1.87
CA ARG A 129 -9.29 3.45 -1.83
C ARG A 129 -9.79 2.91 -0.49
N GLU A 130 -8.99 2.11 0.21
CA GLU A 130 -9.39 1.46 1.46
C GLU A 130 -8.66 2.02 2.68
N ILE A 131 -7.32 1.93 2.67
CA ILE A 131 -6.49 2.23 3.83
C ILE A 131 -6.47 3.74 4.14
N GLY A 132 -6.30 4.58 3.11
CA GLY A 132 -6.27 6.05 3.24
C GLY A 132 -7.54 6.61 3.90
N PRO A 133 -8.73 6.38 3.33
CA PRO A 133 -10.00 6.85 3.91
C PRO A 133 -10.26 6.29 5.31
N LYS A 134 -10.00 4.99 5.54
CA LYS A 134 -10.13 4.34 6.87
C LYS A 134 -9.33 5.09 7.94
N TYR A 135 -8.06 5.33 7.67
CA TYR A 135 -7.20 6.01 8.64
C TYR A 135 -7.44 7.52 8.71
N LYS A 136 -7.91 8.14 7.65
CA LYS A 136 -8.35 9.54 7.68
C LYS A 136 -9.53 9.72 8.63
N ALA A 137 -10.55 8.89 8.54
CA ALA A 137 -11.71 8.87 9.43
C ALA A 137 -11.27 8.60 10.89
N ARG A 138 -10.44 7.59 11.13
CA ARG A 138 -9.87 7.29 12.46
C ARG A 138 -9.11 8.48 13.05
N ASN A 139 -8.30 9.15 12.24
CA ASN A 139 -7.49 10.27 12.71
C ASN A 139 -8.35 11.47 13.08
N ALA A 140 -9.43 11.72 12.35
CA ALA A 140 -10.41 12.75 12.66
C ALA A 140 -11.17 12.43 13.97
N GLU A 141 -11.63 11.19 14.13
CA GLU A 141 -12.36 10.73 15.31
C GLU A 141 -11.52 10.79 16.60
N LYS A 142 -10.24 10.31 16.51
CA LYS A 142 -9.34 10.21 17.66
C LYS A 142 -8.44 11.43 17.84
N ASN A 143 -8.56 12.43 17.01
CA ASN A 143 -7.69 13.61 16.97
C ASN A 143 -6.20 13.26 17.04
N CYS A 144 -5.79 12.24 16.28
CA CYS A 144 -4.43 11.73 16.24
C CYS A 144 -3.87 11.71 14.81
N SER A 145 -2.56 11.69 14.67
CA SER A 145 -1.89 11.59 13.37
C SER A 145 -0.77 10.55 13.48
N GLY A 146 -0.85 9.49 12.65
CA GLY A 146 0.13 8.42 12.66
C GLY A 146 -0.24 7.22 13.54
N GLY A 147 0.76 6.36 13.85
CA GLY A 147 0.57 5.15 14.64
C GLY A 147 -0.37 4.16 13.98
N TYR A 148 -0.15 3.89 12.70
CA TYR A 148 -1.02 3.01 11.91
C TYR A 148 -0.74 1.52 12.13
N THR A 149 0.39 1.21 12.78
CA THR A 149 0.87 -0.17 12.95
C THR A 149 1.10 -0.50 14.42
N ARG A 150 0.86 -1.75 14.79
CA ARG A 150 1.12 -2.30 16.13
C ARG A 150 1.97 -3.55 16.04
N ILE A 151 2.88 -3.73 17.00
CA ILE A 151 3.75 -4.89 17.12
C ILE A 151 3.29 -5.71 18.33
N TYR A 152 2.98 -6.99 18.11
CA TYR A 152 2.68 -7.96 19.15
C TYR A 152 3.82 -8.97 19.26
N LYS A 153 4.36 -9.17 20.46
CA LYS A 153 5.46 -10.12 20.70
C LYS A 153 4.91 -11.54 20.84
N LEU A 154 5.51 -12.47 20.11
CA LEU A 154 5.19 -13.90 20.16
C LEU A 154 6.18 -14.68 21.03
N GLY A 155 7.34 -14.08 21.32
CA GLY A 155 8.44 -14.73 22.03
C GLY A 155 9.52 -15.30 21.10
N PRO A 156 10.53 -15.96 21.65
CA PRO A 156 11.66 -16.50 20.89
C PRO A 156 11.27 -17.76 20.13
N ARG A 157 11.71 -17.88 18.87
CA ARG A 157 11.52 -19.13 18.11
C ARG A 157 12.53 -20.20 18.51
N ARG A 158 12.17 -21.47 18.33
CA ARG A 158 12.95 -22.62 18.85
C ARG A 158 14.36 -22.76 18.25
N GLY A 159 14.57 -22.38 17.00
CA GLY A 159 15.83 -22.67 16.29
C GLY A 159 17.00 -21.80 16.72
N ASP A 160 16.80 -20.49 16.83
CA ASP A 160 17.85 -19.49 17.04
C ASP A 160 17.51 -18.46 18.13
N ALA A 161 16.44 -18.70 18.92
CA ALA A 161 15.95 -17.79 19.95
C ALA A 161 15.68 -16.35 19.44
N ALA A 162 15.46 -16.17 18.14
CA ALA A 162 15.12 -14.87 17.58
C ALA A 162 13.71 -14.45 18.03
N GLU A 163 13.60 -13.22 18.55
CA GLU A 163 12.32 -12.64 18.97
C GLU A 163 11.37 -12.48 17.77
N MET A 164 10.29 -13.24 17.79
CA MET A 164 9.24 -13.20 16.77
C MET A 164 8.13 -12.24 17.16
N VAL A 165 7.59 -11.55 16.18
CA VAL A 165 6.50 -10.60 16.36
C VAL A 165 5.50 -10.64 15.22
N VAL A 166 4.26 -10.30 15.50
CA VAL A 166 3.25 -9.95 14.51
C VAL A 166 3.23 -8.44 14.39
N LEU A 167 3.41 -7.93 13.19
CA LEU A 167 3.20 -6.53 12.84
C LEU A 167 1.86 -6.42 12.11
N GLU A 168 0.96 -5.60 12.63
CA GLU A 168 -0.42 -5.48 12.14
C GLU A 168 -0.81 -4.02 11.92
N LEU A 169 -1.69 -3.79 10.94
CA LEU A 169 -2.40 -2.53 10.70
C LEU A 169 -3.59 -2.42 11.65
N ILE A 170 -3.73 -1.28 12.35
CA ILE A 170 -4.76 -1.08 13.40
C ILE A 170 -6.07 -0.61 12.78
#